data_c01e52791dbd44d5f022b16eb233d34c
#
_entry.id   c01e52791dbd44d5f022b16eb233d34c
#
_cell.length_a   1.000
_cell.length_b   1.000
_cell.length_c   1.000
_cell.angle_alpha   90.00
_cell.angle_beta   90.00
_cell.angle_gamma   90.00
#
_symmetry.space_group_name_H-M   'P 1'
#
loop_
_entity.id
_entity.type
_entity.pdbx_description
1 polymer ?
#
loop_
_entity_poly.entity_id
_entity_poly.type
_entity_poly.pdbx_seq_one_letter_code
_entity_poly.pdbx_strand_id
1 'polypeptide(L)'
;MSHYSENIIIGAGAAGLFCAAQLGKLGKQATIFDNGKKIGRKILMSGGGFCNFTNMEITSGRYISQNKHFVKSALKRYTQWDFIALVAEYGIPYHEKELGQLFCDNGAEDIVKMLGAECDKYGVNIQLRSEVSDIEAIENIPNARFKLKVNAVEWQCQNLIIATGGLSMPGLGASPFGYQIAEQFGLNVIPPRASLVPFTWRESDKFYSALSGVSLDVAAKNQNKTFTHQML
;
A
#
# COMPACT_ATOMS: atom_id res chain seq x y z
N MET A 1 -6.09 25.43 -20.34
CA MET A 1 -6.85 25.51 -19.06
C MET A 1 -6.28 24.45 -18.15
N SER A 2 -5.90 24.80 -16.94
CA SER A 2 -5.48 23.83 -15.93
C SER A 2 -6.69 23.15 -15.32
N HIS A 3 -6.61 21.83 -15.11
CA HIS A 3 -7.61 21.09 -14.36
C HIS A 3 -7.37 21.28 -12.86
N TYR A 4 -8.43 21.15 -12.06
CA TYR A 4 -8.35 21.28 -10.61
C TYR A 4 -9.05 20.13 -9.89
N SER A 5 -8.46 19.66 -8.80
CA SER A 5 -9.09 18.79 -7.82
C SER A 5 -8.64 19.19 -6.42
N GLU A 6 -9.53 19.30 -5.43
CA GLU A 6 -9.15 19.69 -4.06
C GLU A 6 -8.05 18.79 -3.50
N ASN A 7 -8.23 17.48 -3.67
CA ASN A 7 -7.27 16.47 -3.21
C ASN A 7 -6.86 15.58 -4.38
N ILE A 8 -5.57 15.56 -4.70
CA ILE A 8 -4.98 14.64 -5.67
C ILE A 8 -4.19 13.59 -4.92
N ILE A 9 -4.45 12.32 -5.26
CA ILE A 9 -3.75 11.15 -4.72
C ILE A 9 -3.00 10.47 -5.86
N ILE A 10 -1.72 10.22 -5.68
CA ILE A 10 -0.91 9.49 -6.66
C ILE A 10 -0.74 8.06 -6.18
N GLY A 11 -1.35 7.12 -6.90
CA GLY A 11 -1.33 5.69 -6.63
C GLY A 11 -2.70 5.12 -6.23
N ALA A 12 -3.23 4.19 -7.04
CA ALA A 12 -4.48 3.44 -6.79
C ALA A 12 -4.21 2.07 -6.13
N GLY A 13 -3.27 2.04 -5.19
CA GLY A 13 -3.03 0.89 -4.30
C GLY A 13 -3.91 0.93 -3.04
N ALA A 14 -3.64 0.04 -2.07
CA ALA A 14 -4.40 -0.02 -0.82
C ALA A 14 -4.49 1.33 -0.11
N ALA A 15 -3.36 2.01 0.05
CA ALA A 15 -3.31 3.30 0.76
C ALA A 15 -4.07 4.41 0.03
N GLY A 16 -3.91 4.50 -1.30
CA GLY A 16 -4.56 5.55 -2.09
C GLY A 16 -6.07 5.37 -2.18
N LEU A 17 -6.55 4.15 -2.46
CA LEU A 17 -7.98 3.83 -2.50
C LEU A 17 -8.64 4.08 -1.15
N PHE A 18 -8.02 3.58 -0.07
CA PHE A 18 -8.55 3.78 1.27
C PHE A 18 -8.57 5.26 1.67
N CYS A 19 -7.49 6.00 1.39
CA CYS A 19 -7.42 7.44 1.66
C CYS A 19 -8.53 8.21 0.92
N ALA A 20 -8.72 7.92 -0.37
CA ALA A 20 -9.74 8.58 -1.19
C ALA A 20 -11.16 8.29 -0.69
N ALA A 21 -11.46 7.03 -0.35
CA ALA A 21 -12.73 6.64 0.22
C ALA A 21 -13.00 7.37 1.55
N GLN A 22 -11.98 7.49 2.43
CA GLN A 22 -12.12 8.23 3.70
C GLN A 22 -12.33 9.74 3.47
N LEU A 23 -11.64 10.34 2.50
CA LEU A 23 -11.88 11.73 2.11
C LEU A 23 -13.32 11.92 1.61
N GLY A 24 -13.79 11.04 0.74
CA GLY A 24 -15.15 11.06 0.24
C GLY A 24 -16.21 10.90 1.34
N LYS A 25 -15.98 10.02 2.31
CA LYS A 25 -16.84 9.87 3.50
C LYS A 25 -16.93 11.16 4.33
N LEU A 26 -15.88 11.99 4.30
CA LEU A 26 -15.85 13.31 4.94
C LEU A 26 -16.41 14.43 4.04
N GLY A 27 -17.02 14.11 2.90
CA GLY A 27 -17.57 15.08 1.95
C GLY A 27 -16.50 15.83 1.15
N LYS A 28 -15.27 15.29 1.06
CA LYS A 28 -14.15 15.90 0.34
C LYS A 28 -13.98 15.27 -1.03
N GLN A 29 -13.84 16.09 -2.06
CA GLN A 29 -13.53 15.61 -3.41
C GLN A 29 -12.10 15.08 -3.48
N ALA A 30 -11.91 13.95 -4.18
CA ALA A 30 -10.61 13.37 -4.43
C ALA A 30 -10.51 12.82 -5.86
N THR A 31 -9.33 13.00 -6.45
CA THR A 31 -8.96 12.38 -7.72
C THR A 31 -7.72 11.53 -7.51
N ILE A 32 -7.77 10.26 -7.93
CA ILE A 32 -6.62 9.34 -7.90
C ILE A 32 -6.03 9.23 -9.31
N PHE A 33 -4.73 9.37 -9.42
CA PHE A 33 -3.95 9.05 -10.62
C PHE A 33 -3.08 7.83 -10.37
N ASP A 34 -3.11 6.86 -11.29
CA ASP A 34 -2.24 5.68 -11.26
C ASP A 34 -1.75 5.34 -12.67
N ASN A 35 -0.47 5.05 -12.81
CA ASN A 35 0.12 4.69 -14.10
C ASN A 35 -0.25 3.27 -14.56
N GLY A 36 -0.83 2.46 -13.71
CA GLY A 36 -1.24 1.10 -13.99
C GLY A 36 -2.53 1.00 -14.81
N LYS A 37 -2.79 -0.22 -15.26
CA LYS A 37 -4.01 -0.56 -16.02
C LYS A 37 -5.18 -0.98 -15.13
N LYS A 38 -4.92 -1.25 -13.84
CA LYS A 38 -5.89 -1.72 -12.85
C LYS A 38 -5.55 -1.16 -11.48
N ILE A 39 -6.57 -0.92 -10.66
CA ILE A 39 -6.40 -0.60 -9.25
C ILE A 39 -5.88 -1.80 -8.45
N GLY A 40 -5.28 -1.57 -7.29
CA GLY A 40 -4.98 -2.61 -6.31
C GLY A 40 -3.96 -3.68 -6.73
N ARG A 41 -3.10 -3.42 -7.72
CA ARG A 41 -2.19 -4.43 -8.29
C ARG A 41 -1.38 -5.22 -7.26
N LYS A 42 -0.85 -4.57 -6.22
CA LYS A 42 -0.11 -5.26 -5.16
C LYS A 42 -1.03 -6.02 -4.20
N ILE A 43 -2.27 -5.58 -4.03
CA ILE A 43 -3.28 -6.31 -3.24
C ILE A 43 -3.53 -7.68 -3.89
N LEU A 44 -3.75 -7.71 -5.20
CA LEU A 44 -4.02 -8.94 -5.97
C LEU A 44 -2.94 -10.02 -5.83
N MET A 45 -1.71 -9.62 -5.51
CA MET A 45 -0.58 -10.55 -5.31
C MET A 45 -0.31 -10.88 -3.84
N SER A 46 -0.95 -10.17 -2.93
CA SER A 46 -0.72 -10.37 -1.50
C SER A 46 -1.30 -11.69 -1.02
N GLY A 47 -0.64 -12.31 -0.04
CA GLY A 47 -1.09 -13.57 0.53
C GLY A 47 -1.23 -14.72 -0.49
N GLY A 48 -0.39 -14.74 -1.54
CA GLY A 48 -0.48 -15.75 -2.60
C GLY A 48 -1.75 -15.63 -3.46
N GLY A 49 -2.34 -14.44 -3.55
CA GLY A 49 -3.58 -14.18 -4.29
C GLY A 49 -4.85 -14.20 -3.44
N PHE A 50 -4.73 -14.52 -2.13
CA PHE A 50 -5.87 -14.56 -1.20
C PHE A 50 -5.95 -13.37 -0.26
N CYS A 51 -5.06 -12.41 -0.37
CA CYS A 51 -4.96 -11.20 0.44
C CYS A 51 -4.96 -11.47 1.96
N ASN A 52 -3.77 -11.55 2.56
CA ASN A 52 -3.67 -11.38 4.00
C ASN A 52 -4.02 -9.92 4.34
N PHE A 53 -5.32 -9.65 4.58
CA PHE A 53 -5.81 -8.27 4.65
C PHE A 53 -5.61 -7.64 6.02
N THR A 54 -5.52 -8.44 7.10
CA THR A 54 -5.17 -7.95 8.43
C THR A 54 -4.72 -9.09 9.35
N ASN A 55 -4.39 -8.75 10.60
CA ASN A 55 -4.09 -9.70 11.67
C ASN A 55 -4.88 -9.32 12.92
N MET A 56 -5.36 -10.32 13.65
CA MET A 56 -6.13 -10.12 14.89
C MET A 56 -5.28 -9.49 16.00
N GLU A 57 -3.95 -9.72 15.97
CA GLU A 57 -3.01 -9.18 16.96
C GLU A 57 -2.15 -8.05 16.39
N ILE A 58 -2.74 -6.90 16.11
CA ILE A 58 -2.01 -5.71 15.68
C ILE A 58 -1.60 -4.88 16.90
N THR A 59 -0.30 -4.79 17.13
CA THR A 59 0.29 -3.92 18.14
C THR A 59 1.39 -3.04 17.54
N SER A 60 1.61 -1.86 18.11
CA SER A 60 2.66 -0.95 17.64
C SER A 60 4.07 -1.55 17.71
N GLY A 61 4.30 -2.55 18.57
CA GLY A 61 5.57 -3.25 18.69
C GLY A 61 5.93 -4.16 17.51
N ARG A 62 4.97 -4.48 16.64
CA ARG A 62 5.20 -5.23 15.39
C ARG A 62 5.74 -4.36 14.25
N TYR A 63 5.70 -3.03 14.41
CA TYR A 63 6.19 -2.09 13.41
C TYR A 63 7.60 -1.62 13.76
N ILE A 64 8.58 -2.05 12.98
CA ILE A 64 9.99 -1.72 13.19
C ILE A 64 10.29 -0.38 12.53
N SER A 65 10.67 0.62 13.33
CA SER A 65 11.01 1.95 12.89
C SER A 65 11.93 2.62 13.91
N GLN A 66 12.73 3.60 13.47
CA GLN A 66 13.49 4.46 14.38
C GLN A 66 12.57 5.24 15.32
N ASN A 67 11.39 5.65 14.83
CA ASN A 67 10.35 6.23 15.67
C ASN A 67 9.31 5.18 16.05
N LYS A 68 9.51 4.50 17.16
CA LYS A 68 8.59 3.47 17.70
C LYS A 68 7.17 3.98 18.02
N HIS A 69 6.95 5.29 17.99
CA HIS A 69 5.65 5.91 18.25
C HIS A 69 4.89 6.29 16.98
N PHE A 70 5.55 6.25 15.81
CA PHE A 70 5.01 6.74 14.54
C PHE A 70 3.63 6.16 14.21
N VAL A 71 3.45 4.85 14.37
CA VAL A 71 2.21 4.15 13.99
C VAL A 71 1.11 4.22 15.03
N LYS A 72 1.40 4.59 16.28
CA LYS A 72 0.44 4.47 17.41
C LYS A 72 -0.85 5.23 17.19
N SER A 73 -0.76 6.46 16.69
CA SER A 73 -1.94 7.30 16.45
C SER A 73 -2.82 6.74 15.34
N ALA A 74 -2.22 6.26 14.25
CA ALA A 74 -2.93 5.67 13.13
C ALA A 74 -3.67 4.39 13.57
N LEU A 75 -2.96 3.47 14.23
CA LEU A 75 -3.53 2.20 14.70
C LEU A 75 -4.62 2.38 15.77
N LYS A 76 -4.60 3.49 16.52
CA LYS A 76 -5.67 3.80 17.49
C LYS A 76 -6.91 4.39 16.79
N ARG A 77 -6.73 5.17 15.72
CA ARG A 77 -7.83 5.82 15.01
C ARG A 77 -8.57 4.91 14.06
N TYR A 78 -7.87 3.94 13.50
CA TYR A 78 -8.42 2.92 12.63
C TYR A 78 -7.74 1.60 12.94
N THR A 79 -8.51 0.72 13.59
CA THR A 79 -8.01 -0.55 14.12
C THR A 79 -8.22 -1.68 13.11
N GLN A 80 -7.61 -2.84 13.36
CA GLN A 80 -7.91 -4.04 12.59
C GLN A 80 -9.40 -4.41 12.63
N TRP A 81 -10.08 -4.12 13.74
CA TRP A 81 -11.51 -4.42 13.90
C TRP A 81 -12.39 -3.53 13.02
N ASP A 82 -12.00 -2.26 12.82
CA ASP A 82 -12.70 -1.37 11.89
C ASP A 82 -12.59 -1.88 10.45
N PHE A 83 -11.42 -2.42 10.06
CA PHE A 83 -11.25 -3.00 8.73
C PHE A 83 -11.99 -4.33 8.59
N ILE A 84 -11.97 -5.20 9.61
CA ILE A 84 -12.76 -6.44 9.63
C ILE A 84 -14.25 -6.13 9.52
N ALA A 85 -14.74 -5.09 10.21
CA ALA A 85 -16.13 -4.67 10.11
C ALA A 85 -16.49 -4.23 8.69
N LEU A 86 -15.61 -3.47 8.02
CA LEU A 86 -15.79 -3.08 6.63
C LEU A 86 -15.83 -4.31 5.68
N VAL A 87 -14.92 -5.27 5.87
CA VAL A 87 -14.91 -6.54 5.09
C VAL A 87 -16.22 -7.30 5.28
N ALA A 88 -16.73 -7.34 6.52
CA ALA A 88 -18.00 -7.99 6.85
C ALA A 88 -19.22 -7.24 6.26
N GLU A 89 -19.21 -5.88 6.24
CA GLU A 89 -20.26 -5.05 5.60
C GLU A 89 -20.41 -5.40 4.12
N TYR A 90 -19.32 -5.74 3.45
CA TYR A 90 -19.32 -6.17 2.05
C TYR A 90 -19.57 -7.66 1.86
N GLY A 91 -19.84 -8.41 2.93
CA GLY A 91 -20.13 -9.84 2.86
C GLY A 91 -18.97 -10.68 2.33
N ILE A 92 -17.73 -10.21 2.47
CA ILE A 92 -16.54 -10.92 1.98
C ILE A 92 -16.22 -12.04 2.96
N PRO A 93 -16.26 -13.31 2.52
CA PRO A 93 -15.90 -14.44 3.38
C PRO A 93 -14.39 -14.51 3.61
N TYR A 94 -13.99 -14.85 4.83
CA TYR A 94 -12.59 -14.95 5.21
C TYR A 94 -12.38 -15.98 6.32
N HIS A 95 -11.15 -16.43 6.47
CA HIS A 95 -10.74 -17.32 7.56
C HIS A 95 -9.45 -16.85 8.23
N GLU A 96 -9.24 -17.29 9.46
CA GLU A 96 -7.94 -17.22 10.11
C GLU A 96 -7.09 -18.40 9.66
N LYS A 97 -5.90 -18.14 9.13
CA LYS A 97 -4.97 -19.17 8.69
C LYS A 97 -4.10 -19.63 9.85
N GLU A 98 -3.26 -18.75 10.37
CA GLU A 98 -2.37 -19.00 11.50
C GLU A 98 -1.92 -17.68 12.13
N LEU A 99 -1.60 -17.69 13.41
CA LEU A 99 -1.07 -16.54 14.15
C LEU A 99 -1.90 -15.25 13.98
N GLY A 100 -3.22 -15.38 13.90
CA GLY A 100 -4.14 -14.26 13.76
C GLY A 100 -4.23 -13.65 12.35
N GLN A 101 -3.59 -14.24 11.35
CA GLN A 101 -3.63 -13.77 9.97
C GLN A 101 -4.98 -14.05 9.33
N LEU A 102 -5.64 -13.03 8.78
CA LEU A 102 -6.93 -13.17 8.10
C LEU A 102 -6.77 -13.09 6.57
N PHE A 103 -7.30 -14.09 5.89
CA PHE A 103 -7.26 -14.25 4.44
C PHE A 103 -8.66 -14.30 3.85
N CYS A 104 -8.86 -13.71 2.67
CA CYS A 104 -10.11 -13.88 1.93
C CYS A 104 -10.24 -15.31 1.39
N ASP A 105 -11.46 -15.86 1.42
CA ASP A 105 -11.70 -17.23 0.95
C ASP A 105 -11.71 -17.30 -0.58
N ASN A 106 -12.28 -16.29 -1.26
CA ASN A 106 -12.43 -16.30 -2.71
C ASN A 106 -11.26 -15.68 -3.46
N GLY A 107 -10.42 -14.88 -2.77
CA GLY A 107 -9.25 -14.24 -3.35
C GLY A 107 -9.14 -12.75 -3.09
N ALA A 108 -7.97 -12.20 -3.42
CA ALA A 108 -7.61 -10.80 -3.19
C ALA A 108 -8.46 -9.80 -3.98
N GLU A 109 -9.14 -10.25 -5.04
CA GLU A 109 -10.02 -9.40 -5.83
C GLU A 109 -11.18 -8.83 -5.03
N ASP A 110 -11.67 -9.54 -4.01
CA ASP A 110 -12.79 -9.08 -3.19
C ASP A 110 -12.42 -7.80 -2.42
N ILE A 111 -11.21 -7.73 -1.87
CA ILE A 111 -10.71 -6.50 -1.23
C ILE A 111 -10.53 -5.36 -2.24
N VAL A 112 -10.07 -5.66 -3.45
CA VAL A 112 -9.92 -4.63 -4.49
C VAL A 112 -11.29 -4.10 -4.93
N LYS A 113 -12.28 -4.97 -5.13
CA LYS A 113 -13.66 -4.60 -5.45
C LYS A 113 -14.29 -3.77 -4.35
N MET A 114 -14.12 -4.17 -3.08
CA MET A 114 -14.60 -3.44 -1.92
C MET A 114 -14.03 -2.02 -1.87
N LEU A 115 -12.72 -1.87 -1.99
CA LEU A 115 -12.08 -0.55 -1.97
C LEU A 115 -12.49 0.32 -3.18
N GLY A 116 -12.67 -0.28 -4.35
CA GLY A 116 -13.22 0.39 -5.52
C GLY A 116 -14.65 0.87 -5.28
N ALA A 117 -15.51 -0.01 -4.77
CA ALA A 117 -16.91 0.31 -4.44
C ALA A 117 -17.02 1.42 -3.38
N GLU A 118 -16.13 1.44 -2.37
CA GLU A 118 -16.07 2.55 -1.41
C GLU A 118 -15.69 3.88 -2.11
N CYS A 119 -14.75 3.85 -3.06
CA CYS A 119 -14.42 5.02 -3.85
C CYS A 119 -15.63 5.49 -4.69
N ASP A 120 -16.30 4.57 -5.38
CA ASP A 120 -17.46 4.86 -6.22
C ASP A 120 -18.64 5.43 -5.39
N LYS A 121 -18.90 4.84 -4.22
CA LYS A 121 -19.93 5.27 -3.26
C LYS A 121 -19.83 6.76 -2.89
N TYR A 122 -18.61 7.28 -2.84
CA TYR A 122 -18.32 8.67 -2.48
C TYR A 122 -17.87 9.54 -3.66
N GLY A 123 -18.04 9.07 -4.90
CA GLY A 123 -17.77 9.85 -6.11
C GLY A 123 -16.29 10.18 -6.33
N VAL A 124 -15.38 9.32 -5.88
CA VAL A 124 -13.94 9.48 -6.14
C VAL A 124 -13.65 9.26 -7.62
N ASN A 125 -12.95 10.20 -8.24
CA ASN A 125 -12.51 10.07 -9.62
C ASN A 125 -11.19 9.29 -9.71
N ILE A 126 -11.22 8.09 -10.31
CA ILE A 126 -10.02 7.26 -10.50
C ILE A 126 -9.59 7.28 -11.96
N GLN A 127 -8.41 7.78 -12.24
CA GLN A 127 -7.82 7.83 -13.58
C GLN A 127 -6.59 6.92 -13.65
N LEU A 128 -6.76 5.82 -14.37
CA LEU A 128 -5.69 4.86 -14.64
C LEU A 128 -4.89 5.26 -15.88
N ARG A 129 -3.73 4.61 -16.11
CA ARG A 129 -2.80 4.93 -17.20
C ARG A 129 -2.40 6.41 -17.21
N SER A 130 -2.28 6.96 -16.02
CA SER A 130 -1.98 8.37 -15.77
C SER A 130 -0.55 8.50 -15.26
N GLU A 131 0.34 8.98 -16.11
CA GLU A 131 1.71 9.26 -15.74
C GLU A 131 1.78 10.67 -15.13
N VAL A 132 2.32 10.74 -13.91
CA VAL A 132 2.45 12.01 -13.17
C VAL A 132 3.90 12.47 -13.21
N SER A 133 4.09 13.75 -13.55
CA SER A 133 5.40 14.43 -13.58
C SER A 133 5.30 15.89 -13.11
N ASP A 134 6.44 16.57 -13.05
CA ASP A 134 6.57 18.01 -12.84
C ASP A 134 5.75 18.53 -11.65
N ILE A 135 5.91 17.87 -10.50
CA ILE A 135 5.25 18.28 -9.26
C ILE A 135 5.99 19.48 -8.68
N GLU A 136 5.27 20.56 -8.45
CA GLU A 136 5.82 21.79 -7.87
C GLU A 136 4.87 22.34 -6.81
N ALA A 137 5.43 22.95 -5.76
CA ALA A 137 4.67 23.81 -4.88
C ALA A 137 4.42 25.16 -5.58
N ILE A 138 3.22 25.68 -5.41
CA ILE A 138 2.84 26.99 -5.95
C ILE A 138 2.32 27.89 -4.84
N GLU A 139 2.54 29.17 -5.00
CA GLU A 139 2.10 30.20 -4.07
C GLU A 139 1.17 31.19 -4.77
N ASN A 140 0.39 31.92 -3.99
CA ASN A 140 -0.47 33.00 -4.47
C ASN A 140 -1.60 32.61 -5.45
N ILE A 141 -1.94 31.31 -5.52
CA ILE A 141 -3.11 30.83 -6.25
C ILE A 141 -4.18 30.42 -5.24
N PRO A 142 -5.37 31.02 -5.24
CA PRO A 142 -6.43 30.65 -4.35
C PRO A 142 -6.77 29.16 -4.45
N ASN A 143 -6.85 28.49 -3.31
CA ASN A 143 -7.22 27.07 -3.19
C ASN A 143 -6.29 26.06 -3.90
N ALA A 144 -5.10 26.49 -4.37
CA ALA A 144 -4.10 25.60 -4.94
C ALA A 144 -2.73 25.82 -4.28
N ARG A 145 -2.11 24.71 -3.86
CA ARG A 145 -0.76 24.70 -3.25
C ARG A 145 0.23 23.90 -4.09
N PHE A 146 -0.28 23.05 -4.98
CA PHE A 146 0.55 22.21 -5.83
C PHE A 146 0.04 22.28 -7.27
N LYS A 147 0.98 22.22 -8.20
CA LYS A 147 0.73 21.93 -9.62
C LYS A 147 1.53 20.69 -10.04
N LEU A 148 1.01 19.95 -10.99
CA LEU A 148 1.62 18.74 -11.54
C LEU A 148 1.13 18.53 -12.97
N LYS A 149 1.85 17.71 -13.71
CA LYS A 149 1.39 17.24 -15.02
C LYS A 149 0.90 15.79 -14.91
N VAL A 150 -0.22 15.51 -15.54
CA VAL A 150 -0.77 14.17 -15.73
C VAL A 150 -0.93 13.93 -17.23
N ASN A 151 -0.19 12.99 -17.80
CA ASN A 151 -0.13 12.76 -19.24
C ASN A 151 0.06 14.08 -20.04
N ALA A 152 1.02 14.92 -19.57
CA ALA A 152 1.33 16.25 -20.11
C ALA A 152 0.25 17.35 -19.93
N VAL A 153 -0.89 17.04 -19.31
CA VAL A 153 -1.94 18.02 -18.97
C VAL A 153 -1.70 18.57 -17.57
N GLU A 154 -1.76 19.89 -17.41
CA GLU A 154 -1.55 20.55 -16.12
C GLU A 154 -2.76 20.38 -15.20
N TRP A 155 -2.48 20.01 -13.96
CA TRP A 155 -3.42 19.89 -12.85
C TRP A 155 -2.95 20.73 -11.66
N GLN A 156 -3.91 21.23 -10.91
CA GLN A 156 -3.67 21.94 -9.66
C GLN A 156 -4.49 21.34 -8.52
N CYS A 157 -3.96 21.39 -7.30
CA CYS A 157 -4.67 20.92 -6.13
C CYS A 157 -4.28 21.67 -4.85
N GLN A 158 -5.19 21.65 -3.89
CA GLN A 158 -4.92 22.13 -2.52
C GLN A 158 -4.04 21.14 -1.75
N ASN A 159 -4.34 19.84 -1.86
CA ASN A 159 -3.62 18.78 -1.17
C ASN A 159 -3.14 17.73 -2.16
N LEU A 160 -1.86 17.36 -2.02
CA LEU A 160 -1.24 16.29 -2.80
C LEU A 160 -0.83 15.15 -1.87
N ILE A 161 -1.33 13.96 -2.13
CA ILE A 161 -1.07 12.76 -1.33
C ILE A 161 -0.27 11.77 -2.17
N ILE A 162 0.90 11.37 -1.70
CA ILE A 162 1.76 10.38 -2.34
C ILE A 162 1.46 9.01 -1.74
N ALA A 163 0.84 8.13 -2.53
CA ALA A 163 0.44 6.77 -2.15
C ALA A 163 0.98 5.71 -3.12
N THR A 164 2.13 5.96 -3.74
CA THR A 164 2.73 5.14 -4.80
C THR A 164 3.31 3.80 -4.31
N GLY A 165 3.38 3.62 -2.99
CA GLY A 165 3.99 2.45 -2.38
C GLY A 165 5.52 2.49 -2.40
N GLY A 166 6.13 1.38 -2.02
CA GLY A 166 7.58 1.23 -1.94
C GLY A 166 8.17 0.39 -3.07
N LEU A 167 9.46 0.06 -2.94
CA LEU A 167 10.27 -0.64 -3.96
C LEU A 167 10.00 -2.14 -4.07
N SER A 168 9.13 -2.71 -3.23
CA SER A 168 8.79 -4.13 -3.31
C SER A 168 8.03 -4.46 -4.59
N MET A 169 8.24 -5.64 -5.15
CA MET A 169 7.59 -6.15 -6.37
C MET A 169 7.87 -5.28 -7.61
N PRO A 170 9.11 -5.23 -8.11
CA PRO A 170 9.47 -4.42 -9.28
C PRO A 170 8.62 -4.72 -10.52
N GLY A 171 8.26 -5.98 -10.76
CA GLY A 171 7.39 -6.40 -11.88
C GLY A 171 5.97 -5.83 -11.85
N LEU A 172 5.55 -5.24 -10.72
CA LEU A 172 4.26 -4.57 -10.57
C LEU A 172 4.38 -3.04 -10.63
N GLY A 173 5.49 -2.50 -11.13
CA GLY A 173 5.71 -1.06 -11.30
C GLY A 173 6.10 -0.36 -10.01
N ALA A 174 6.82 -1.05 -9.12
CA ALA A 174 7.47 -0.39 -7.99
C ALA A 174 8.49 0.64 -8.50
N SER A 175 8.47 1.83 -7.92
CA SER A 175 9.39 2.90 -8.30
C SER A 175 9.82 3.71 -7.07
N PRO A 176 10.96 4.42 -7.13
CA PRO A 176 11.39 5.31 -6.07
C PRO A 176 10.64 6.66 -6.07
N PHE A 177 9.63 6.84 -6.90
CA PHE A 177 8.94 8.11 -7.12
C PHE A 177 8.56 8.83 -5.81
N GLY A 178 7.94 8.12 -4.86
CA GLY A 178 7.54 8.73 -3.59
C GLY A 178 8.72 9.23 -2.76
N TYR A 179 9.86 8.54 -2.79
CA TYR A 179 11.08 8.97 -2.11
C TYR A 179 11.69 10.18 -2.80
N GLN A 180 11.73 10.20 -4.13
CA GLN A 180 12.23 11.34 -4.91
C GLN A 180 11.41 12.60 -4.66
N ILE A 181 10.08 12.49 -4.60
CA ILE A 181 9.22 13.61 -4.26
C ILE A 181 9.47 14.09 -2.82
N ALA A 182 9.65 13.17 -1.87
CA ALA A 182 9.97 13.54 -0.49
C ALA A 182 11.30 14.32 -0.41
N GLU A 183 12.35 13.87 -1.10
CA GLU A 183 13.64 14.56 -1.20
C GLU A 183 13.51 15.91 -1.88
N GLN A 184 12.77 16.00 -2.98
CA GLN A 184 12.49 17.25 -3.71
C GLN A 184 11.86 18.32 -2.80
N PHE A 185 10.99 17.90 -1.87
CA PHE A 185 10.37 18.79 -0.89
C PHE A 185 11.19 18.94 0.41
N GLY A 186 12.47 18.55 0.39
CA GLY A 186 13.42 18.76 1.50
C GLY A 186 13.21 17.83 2.69
N LEU A 187 12.46 16.73 2.54
CA LEU A 187 12.29 15.75 3.61
C LEU A 187 13.51 14.80 3.66
N ASN A 188 13.93 14.49 4.88
CA ASN A 188 14.99 13.50 5.09
C ASN A 188 14.46 12.09 4.87
N VAL A 189 14.85 11.45 3.78
CA VAL A 189 14.47 10.07 3.47
C VAL A 189 15.47 9.11 4.10
N ILE A 190 15.00 8.30 5.05
CA ILE A 190 15.79 7.21 5.60
C ILE A 190 15.89 6.11 4.54
N PRO A 191 17.11 5.71 4.11
CA PRO A 191 17.27 4.73 3.05
C PRO A 191 16.49 3.43 3.34
N PRO A 192 15.59 3.00 2.44
CA PRO A 192 14.83 1.77 2.64
C PRO A 192 15.76 0.56 2.59
N ARG A 193 15.48 -0.43 3.43
CA ARG A 193 16.17 -1.71 3.45
C ARG A 193 15.19 -2.84 3.21
N ALA A 194 15.56 -3.79 2.38
CA ALA A 194 14.77 -4.99 2.19
C ALA A 194 14.78 -5.80 3.50
N SER A 195 13.60 -6.19 3.99
CA SER A 195 13.44 -6.91 5.24
C SER A 195 12.89 -8.32 5.06
N LEU A 196 12.15 -8.56 4.00
CA LEU A 196 11.63 -9.88 3.63
C LEU A 196 12.29 -10.28 2.31
N VAL A 197 13.37 -11.04 2.42
CA VAL A 197 14.19 -11.45 1.28
C VAL A 197 14.43 -12.95 1.33
N PRO A 198 14.45 -13.66 0.18
CA PRO A 198 14.80 -15.06 0.14
C PRO A 198 16.30 -15.26 0.42
N PHE A 199 16.65 -16.42 0.93
CA PHE A 199 18.02 -16.89 0.88
C PHE A 199 18.41 -17.20 -0.56
N THR A 200 19.67 -16.95 -0.91
CA THR A 200 20.23 -17.32 -2.21
C THR A 200 21.13 -18.53 -2.05
N TRP A 201 21.03 -19.46 -2.99
CA TRP A 201 21.89 -20.63 -3.05
C TRP A 201 23.30 -20.24 -3.52
N ARG A 202 24.33 -20.83 -2.88
CA ARG A 202 25.66 -20.86 -3.46
C ARG A 202 25.73 -21.97 -4.51
N GLU A 203 26.73 -21.94 -5.37
CA GLU A 203 26.90 -22.98 -6.38
C GLU A 203 27.00 -24.40 -5.74
N SER A 204 27.66 -24.50 -4.58
CA SER A 204 27.77 -25.73 -3.78
C SER A 204 26.44 -26.25 -3.23
N ASP A 205 25.43 -25.40 -3.15
CA ASP A 205 24.15 -25.70 -2.50
C ASP A 205 23.05 -26.07 -3.51
N LYS A 206 23.36 -26.07 -4.81
CA LYS A 206 22.40 -26.33 -5.90
C LYS A 206 21.73 -27.71 -5.83
N PHE A 207 22.36 -28.68 -5.17
CA PHE A 207 21.73 -29.99 -4.99
C PHE A 207 20.44 -29.93 -4.16
N TYR A 208 20.23 -28.91 -3.36
CA TYR A 208 18.95 -28.70 -2.66
C TYR A 208 17.81 -28.23 -3.56
N SER A 209 18.08 -27.88 -4.81
CA SER A 209 17.02 -27.45 -5.76
C SER A 209 15.96 -28.55 -6.00
N ALA A 210 16.28 -29.80 -5.76
CA ALA A 210 15.32 -30.92 -5.80
C ALA A 210 14.27 -30.85 -4.68
N LEU A 211 14.49 -30.04 -3.63
CA LEU A 211 13.57 -29.83 -2.53
C LEU A 211 12.63 -28.63 -2.77
N SER A 212 12.63 -28.07 -3.98
CA SER A 212 11.73 -26.96 -4.31
C SER A 212 10.27 -27.33 -4.05
N GLY A 213 9.55 -26.48 -3.29
CA GLY A 213 8.17 -26.71 -2.89
C GLY A 213 7.99 -27.53 -1.60
N VAL A 214 9.07 -28.01 -0.99
CA VAL A 214 9.01 -28.65 0.32
C VAL A 214 8.97 -27.59 1.42
N SER A 215 7.97 -27.66 2.29
CA SER A 215 7.86 -26.79 3.47
C SER A 215 8.29 -27.53 4.72
N LEU A 216 9.13 -26.90 5.54
CA LEU A 216 9.63 -27.46 6.79
C LEU A 216 9.41 -26.47 7.93
N ASP A 217 9.04 -26.98 9.11
CA ASP A 217 9.05 -26.19 10.34
C ASP A 217 10.50 -25.95 10.78
N VAL A 218 10.88 -24.69 10.83
CA VAL A 218 12.23 -24.28 11.20
C VAL A 218 12.24 -23.30 12.35
N ALA A 219 13.28 -23.36 13.17
CA ALA A 219 13.59 -22.37 14.18
C ALA A 219 14.81 -21.54 13.73
N ALA A 220 14.57 -20.34 13.23
CA ALA A 220 15.62 -19.41 12.87
C ALA A 220 16.03 -18.58 14.09
N LYS A 221 17.28 -18.67 14.49
CA LYS A 221 17.82 -18.00 15.68
C LYS A 221 18.88 -16.97 15.29
N ASN A 222 18.75 -15.77 15.81
CA ASN A 222 19.85 -14.82 15.89
C ASN A 222 20.25 -14.57 17.36
N GLN A 223 21.22 -13.67 17.61
CA GLN A 223 21.72 -13.39 18.95
C GLN A 223 20.62 -13.05 19.98
N ASN A 224 19.51 -12.44 19.56
CA ASN A 224 18.51 -11.83 20.43
C ASN A 224 17.12 -12.47 20.36
N LYS A 225 16.81 -13.19 19.29
CA LYS A 225 15.46 -13.75 19.05
C LYS A 225 15.51 -15.08 18.31
N THR A 226 14.54 -15.91 18.61
CA THR A 226 14.24 -17.13 17.84
C THR A 226 12.87 -16.96 17.21
N PHE A 227 12.77 -17.28 15.94
CA PHE A 227 11.52 -17.31 15.17
C PHE A 227 11.27 -18.75 14.74
N THR A 228 10.11 -19.27 15.01
CA THR A 228 9.68 -20.60 14.56
C THR A 228 8.57 -20.42 13.56
N HIS A 229 8.75 -20.90 12.36
CA HIS A 229 7.77 -20.81 11.27
C HIS A 229 8.13 -21.80 10.15
N GLN A 230 7.18 -22.02 9.26
CA GLN A 230 7.45 -22.79 8.04
C GLN A 230 8.37 -22.00 7.10
N MET A 231 9.36 -22.69 6.55
CA MET A 231 10.27 -22.20 5.52
C MET A 231 10.11 -23.05 4.27
N LEU A 232 9.95 -22.40 3.14
CA LEU A 232 9.88 -22.97 1.80
C LEU A 232 11.24 -22.93 1.13
#